data_ba1d3a57c32e3afb6c06b3e5b8237d1b
#
_entry.id   ba1d3a57c32e3afb6c06b3e5b8237d1b
#
_cell.length_a   1.000
_cell.length_b   1.000
_cell.length_c   1.000
_cell.angle_alpha   90.00
_cell.angle_beta   90.00
_cell.angle_gamma   90.00
#
_symmetry.space_group_name_H-M   'P 1'
#
loop_
_entity.id
_entity.type
_entity.pdbx_description
1 polymer ?
#
loop_
_entity_poly.entity_id
_entity_poly.type
_entity_poly.pdbx_seq_one_letter_code
_entity_poly.pdbx_strand_id
1 'polypeptide(L)'
;LPTPTPAPVAKEFIRENYGYVDYKELARNPDPYKGKSLTYSGKVIQVIEGDTETQHRIAVNGDYDNVIYVAYPKNIVTSRILDDDYVTVYGTSLGLYSYQSTMGGKITVPALYLDRIELQQ
;
A
#
# COMPACT_ATOMS: atom_id res chain seq x y z
N LEU A 1 30.87 23.05 -14.81
CA LEU A 1 29.71 22.85 -13.96
C LEU A 1 29.59 21.37 -13.62
N PRO A 2 29.60 21.04 -12.33
CA PRO A 2 29.30 19.70 -11.97
C PRO A 2 27.93 19.37 -12.50
N THR A 3 27.87 18.41 -13.39
CA THR A 3 26.62 17.80 -13.76
C THR A 3 25.94 17.44 -12.45
N PRO A 4 24.74 17.93 -12.19
CA PRO A 4 24.02 17.44 -11.03
C PRO A 4 24.02 15.95 -11.12
N THR A 5 24.55 15.31 -10.12
CA THR A 5 24.39 13.88 -9.96
C THR A 5 22.90 13.65 -10.20
N PRO A 6 22.52 12.89 -11.21
CA PRO A 6 21.10 12.64 -11.37
C PRO A 6 20.62 12.10 -10.05
N ALA A 7 19.72 12.84 -9.43
CA ALA A 7 18.91 12.29 -8.38
C ALA A 7 18.56 10.87 -8.83
N PRO A 8 18.69 9.86 -7.95
CA PRO A 8 18.34 8.52 -8.34
C PRO A 8 17.03 8.62 -9.08
N VAL A 9 17.09 8.27 -10.34
CA VAL A 9 15.94 8.37 -11.22
C VAL A 9 14.83 7.65 -10.48
N ALA A 10 13.83 8.42 -10.06
CA ALA A 10 12.64 7.83 -9.52
C ALA A 10 12.28 6.72 -10.49
N LYS A 11 12.32 5.50 -9.99
CA LYS A 11 11.99 4.32 -10.76
C LYS A 11 10.74 4.66 -11.54
N GLU A 12 10.85 4.66 -12.86
CA GLU A 12 9.73 4.99 -13.71
C GLU A 12 8.56 4.08 -13.35
N PHE A 13 7.42 4.69 -13.03
CA PHE A 13 6.24 3.91 -12.69
C PHE A 13 5.65 3.32 -13.96
N ILE A 14 5.63 1.99 -14.03
CA ILE A 14 5.05 1.25 -15.14
C ILE A 14 3.93 0.39 -14.56
N ARG A 15 2.68 0.81 -14.82
CA ARG A 15 1.50 0.16 -14.26
C ARG A 15 1.44 -1.34 -14.56
N GLU A 16 1.87 -1.73 -15.75
CA GLU A 16 1.84 -3.10 -16.21
C GLU A 16 2.78 -4.03 -15.46
N ASN A 17 3.74 -3.48 -14.72
CA ASN A 17 4.66 -4.28 -13.92
C ASN A 17 4.05 -4.75 -12.61
N TYR A 18 2.84 -4.29 -12.27
CA TYR A 18 2.18 -4.64 -11.03
C TYR A 18 1.11 -5.69 -11.29
N GLY A 19 1.26 -6.84 -10.64
CA GLY A 19 0.35 -7.95 -10.82
C GLY A 19 -0.73 -7.98 -9.74
N TYR A 20 -1.75 -8.76 -9.98
CA TYR A 20 -2.81 -8.99 -9.01
C TYR A 20 -2.69 -10.41 -8.48
N VAL A 21 -2.70 -10.53 -7.16
CA VAL A 21 -2.76 -11.81 -6.47
C VAL A 21 -4.01 -11.77 -5.60
N ASP A 22 -4.87 -12.79 -5.69
CA ASP A 22 -6.07 -12.84 -4.87
C ASP A 22 -5.71 -12.59 -3.41
N TYR A 23 -6.53 -11.78 -2.72
CA TYR A 23 -6.24 -11.39 -1.35
C TYR A 23 -6.02 -12.58 -0.44
N LYS A 24 -6.87 -13.60 -0.53
CA LYS A 24 -6.78 -14.77 0.36
C LYS A 24 -5.52 -15.57 0.10
N GLU A 25 -5.08 -15.63 -1.15
CA GLU A 25 -3.81 -16.29 -1.47
C GLU A 25 -2.64 -15.52 -0.87
N LEU A 26 -2.64 -14.20 -1.01
CA LEU A 26 -1.58 -13.36 -0.43
C LEU A 26 -1.55 -13.46 1.10
N ALA A 27 -2.73 -13.46 1.71
CA ALA A 27 -2.84 -13.53 3.17
C ALA A 27 -2.44 -14.91 3.71
N ARG A 28 -2.74 -15.95 2.95
CA ARG A 28 -2.48 -17.33 3.39
C ARG A 28 -1.04 -17.77 3.12
N ASN A 29 -0.51 -17.36 1.97
CA ASN A 29 0.84 -17.74 1.53
C ASN A 29 1.64 -16.53 1.10
N PRO A 30 2.06 -15.65 2.03
CA PRO A 30 2.69 -14.39 1.67
C PRO A 30 4.13 -14.53 1.17
N ASP A 31 4.84 -15.58 1.59
CA ASP A 31 6.28 -15.66 1.35
C ASP A 31 6.68 -15.67 -0.13
N PRO A 32 6.01 -16.42 -1.03
CA PRO A 32 6.39 -16.39 -2.44
C PRO A 32 6.21 -15.03 -3.09
N TYR A 33 5.41 -14.14 -2.50
CA TYR A 33 5.09 -12.83 -3.07
C TYR A 33 5.91 -11.70 -2.47
N LYS A 34 6.69 -11.96 -1.43
CA LYS A 34 7.55 -10.93 -0.84
C LYS A 34 8.48 -10.34 -1.89
N GLY A 35 8.53 -9.03 -1.96
CA GLY A 35 9.35 -8.32 -2.95
C GLY A 35 8.71 -8.20 -4.32
N LYS A 36 7.55 -8.79 -4.52
CA LYS A 36 6.85 -8.68 -5.81
C LYS A 36 6.02 -7.42 -5.87
N SER A 37 5.89 -6.89 -7.08
CA SER A 37 5.11 -5.69 -7.34
C SER A 37 3.65 -6.09 -7.55
N LEU A 38 2.78 -5.55 -6.70
CA LEU A 38 1.36 -5.90 -6.68
C LEU A 38 0.48 -4.65 -6.72
N THR A 39 -0.74 -4.83 -7.17
CA THR A 39 -1.75 -3.76 -7.20
C THR A 39 -3.06 -4.25 -6.62
N TYR A 40 -3.72 -3.36 -5.88
CA TYR A 40 -5.05 -3.60 -5.33
C TYR A 40 -5.87 -2.34 -5.38
N SER A 41 -7.19 -2.50 -5.41
CA SER A 41 -8.12 -1.37 -5.29
C SER A 41 -8.99 -1.61 -4.07
N GLY A 42 -9.35 -0.54 -3.38
CA GLY A 42 -10.20 -0.69 -2.21
C GLY A 42 -10.53 0.62 -1.54
N LYS A 43 -11.29 0.50 -0.46
CA LYS A 43 -11.76 1.64 0.34
C LYS A 43 -10.82 1.87 1.51
N VAL A 44 -10.40 3.11 1.69
CA VAL A 44 -9.57 3.51 2.84
C VAL A 44 -10.43 3.48 4.10
N ILE A 45 -10.05 2.67 5.06
CA ILE A 45 -10.79 2.54 6.32
C ILE A 45 -10.04 3.11 7.53
N GLN A 46 -8.79 3.49 7.34
CA GLN A 46 -8.01 4.19 8.37
C GLN A 46 -6.90 5.00 7.72
N VAL A 47 -6.63 6.18 8.27
CA VAL A 47 -5.53 7.04 7.86
C VAL A 47 -4.64 7.30 9.07
N ILE A 48 -3.34 7.04 8.93
CA ILE A 48 -2.35 7.34 9.96
C ILE A 48 -1.26 8.19 9.30
N GLU A 49 -1.22 9.48 9.62
CA GLU A 49 -0.26 10.40 9.03
C GLU A 49 0.90 10.63 10.01
N GLY A 50 2.09 10.18 9.62
CA GLY A 50 3.31 10.47 10.35
C GLY A 50 4.04 11.65 9.77
N ASP A 51 5.25 11.93 10.25
CA ASP A 51 6.03 13.10 9.79
C ASP A 51 6.51 12.95 8.34
N THR A 52 6.92 11.76 7.95
CA THR A 52 7.50 11.51 6.62
C THR A 52 6.72 10.49 5.82
N GLU A 53 5.84 9.75 6.46
CA GLU A 53 5.19 8.60 5.86
C GLU A 53 3.72 8.58 6.26
N THR A 54 2.88 8.13 5.34
CA THR A 54 1.45 7.93 5.59
C THR A 54 1.15 6.44 5.50
N GLN A 55 0.26 5.97 6.35
CA GLN A 55 -0.16 4.58 6.39
C GLN A 55 -1.68 4.51 6.32
N HIS A 56 -2.19 3.46 5.68
CA HIS A 56 -3.63 3.22 5.59
C HIS A 56 -3.93 1.75 5.81
N ARG A 57 -5.10 1.49 6.37
CA ARG A 57 -5.75 0.20 6.21
C ARG A 57 -6.75 0.33 5.07
N ILE A 58 -6.74 -0.62 4.16
CA ILE A 58 -7.59 -0.58 2.97
C ILE A 58 -8.39 -1.87 2.89
N ALA A 59 -9.71 -1.73 2.77
CA ALA A 59 -10.61 -2.85 2.53
C ALA A 59 -10.59 -3.15 1.03
N VAL A 60 -9.92 -4.24 0.65
CA VAL A 60 -9.75 -4.61 -0.76
C VAL A 60 -11.13 -4.87 -1.38
N ASN A 61 -11.40 -4.22 -2.50
CA ASN A 61 -12.67 -4.31 -3.21
C ASN A 61 -13.87 -3.88 -2.35
N GLY A 62 -13.62 -3.08 -1.31
CA GLY A 62 -14.66 -2.66 -0.37
C GLY A 62 -15.05 -3.72 0.64
N ASP A 63 -14.36 -4.83 0.68
CA ASP A 63 -14.67 -5.94 1.60
C ASP A 63 -13.90 -5.75 2.90
N TYR A 64 -14.60 -5.45 3.98
CA TYR A 64 -13.99 -5.19 5.28
C TYR A 64 -13.34 -6.42 5.92
N ASP A 65 -13.59 -7.61 5.38
CA ASP A 65 -12.92 -8.82 5.82
C ASP A 65 -11.55 -9.01 5.15
N ASN A 66 -11.29 -8.26 4.09
CA ASN A 66 -10.06 -8.40 3.30
C ASN A 66 -9.24 -7.10 3.36
N VAL A 67 -8.53 -6.90 4.48
CA VAL A 67 -7.79 -5.66 4.74
C VAL A 67 -6.32 -5.82 4.42
N ILE A 68 -5.75 -4.86 3.69
CA ILE A 68 -4.30 -4.73 3.52
C ILE A 68 -3.81 -3.49 4.26
N TYR A 69 -2.57 -3.53 4.69
CA TYR A 69 -1.89 -2.41 5.34
C TYR A 69 -0.89 -1.83 4.34
N VAL A 70 -0.98 -0.53 4.08
CA VAL A 70 -0.08 0.11 3.12
C VAL A 70 0.63 1.29 3.76
N ALA A 71 1.84 1.56 3.28
CA ALA A 71 2.64 2.70 3.72
C ALA A 71 3.28 3.33 2.50
N TYR A 72 3.44 4.66 2.52
CA TYR A 72 4.13 5.37 1.44
C TYR A 72 4.70 6.69 1.94
N PRO A 73 5.78 7.18 1.28
CA PRO A 73 6.31 8.51 1.61
C PRO A 73 5.28 9.59 1.25
N LYS A 74 5.13 10.59 2.10
CA LYS A 74 4.14 11.66 1.88
C LYS A 74 4.30 12.35 0.54
N ASN A 75 5.51 12.39 0.01
CA ASN A 75 5.80 13.15 -1.20
C ASN A 75 5.33 12.49 -2.50
N ILE A 76 4.78 11.27 -2.45
CA ILE A 76 4.28 10.64 -3.67
C ILE A 76 2.84 11.05 -3.99
N VAL A 77 2.17 11.78 -3.10
CA VAL A 77 0.81 12.29 -3.35
C VAL A 77 0.80 13.80 -3.36
N THR A 78 -0.03 14.37 -4.22
CA THR A 78 -0.25 15.81 -4.28
C THR A 78 -1.47 16.22 -3.47
N SER A 79 -2.41 15.31 -3.25
CA SER A 79 -3.60 15.51 -2.43
C SER A 79 -3.67 14.44 -1.37
N ARG A 80 -4.12 14.83 -0.19
CA ARG A 80 -4.26 13.88 0.91
C ARG A 80 -5.30 12.82 0.56
N ILE A 81 -5.02 11.59 0.97
CA ILE A 81 -5.98 10.50 0.89
C ILE A 81 -6.74 10.47 2.21
N LEU A 82 -8.04 10.43 2.15
CA LEU A 82 -8.91 10.54 3.31
C LEU A 82 -9.64 9.22 3.58
N ASP A 83 -10.18 9.11 4.80
CA ASP A 83 -11.08 8.01 5.13
C ASP A 83 -12.23 7.95 4.13
N ASP A 84 -12.63 6.75 3.80
CA ASP A 84 -13.72 6.45 2.86
C ASP A 84 -13.39 6.73 1.39
N ASP A 85 -12.20 7.24 1.09
CA ASP A 85 -11.75 7.35 -0.29
C ASP A 85 -11.58 5.96 -0.89
N TYR A 86 -11.90 5.82 -2.16
CA TYR A 86 -11.63 4.60 -2.91
C TYR A 86 -10.37 4.82 -3.73
N VAL A 87 -9.40 3.94 -3.59
CA VAL A 87 -8.06 4.12 -4.18
C VAL A 87 -7.58 2.86 -4.88
N THR A 88 -6.66 3.04 -5.82
CA THR A 88 -5.86 1.95 -6.38
C THR A 88 -4.43 2.14 -5.94
N VAL A 89 -3.84 1.09 -5.39
CA VAL A 89 -2.48 1.14 -4.86
C VAL A 89 -1.55 0.23 -5.66
N TYR A 90 -0.30 0.66 -5.78
CA TYR A 90 0.75 -0.06 -6.50
C TYR A 90 1.98 -0.09 -5.61
N GLY A 91 2.43 -1.27 -5.26
CA GLY A 91 3.57 -1.34 -4.37
C GLY A 91 4.21 -2.71 -4.31
N THR A 92 5.15 -2.84 -3.39
CA THR A 92 5.92 -4.06 -3.18
C THR A 92 5.38 -4.77 -1.96
N SER A 93 5.13 -6.07 -2.10
CA SER A 93 4.67 -6.89 -0.97
C SER A 93 5.77 -7.03 0.07
N LEU A 94 5.43 -6.73 1.32
CA LEU A 94 6.34 -6.86 2.47
C LEU A 94 6.10 -8.13 3.27
N GLY A 95 5.13 -8.94 2.87
CA GLY A 95 4.68 -10.08 3.65
C GLY A 95 3.57 -9.67 4.61
N LEU A 96 3.52 -10.29 5.77
CA LEU A 96 2.49 -9.99 6.77
C LEU A 96 2.98 -8.94 7.75
N TYR A 97 2.04 -8.10 8.20
CA TYR A 97 2.27 -7.11 9.22
C TYR A 97 1.24 -7.32 10.34
N SER A 98 1.69 -7.25 11.58
CA SER A 98 0.82 -7.44 12.74
C SER A 98 0.74 -6.17 13.55
N TYR A 99 -0.45 -5.86 14.05
CA TYR A 99 -0.66 -4.74 14.95
C TYR A 99 -1.70 -5.10 16.00
N GLN A 100 -1.71 -4.32 17.07
CA GLN A 100 -2.65 -4.53 18.18
C GLN A 100 -3.95 -3.82 17.87
N SER A 101 -5.08 -4.52 17.92
CA SER A 101 -6.37 -3.88 17.76
C SER A 101 -6.75 -3.15 19.04
N THR A 102 -7.69 -2.20 18.94
CA THR A 102 -8.20 -1.49 20.10
C THR A 102 -8.93 -2.42 21.08
N MET A 103 -9.35 -3.58 20.62
CA MET A 103 -10.03 -4.57 21.46
C MET A 103 -9.06 -5.57 22.10
N GLY A 104 -7.76 -5.33 21.98
CA GLY A 104 -6.74 -6.13 22.64
C GLY A 104 -6.24 -7.33 21.84
N GLY A 105 -6.84 -7.65 20.71
CA GLY A 105 -6.41 -8.76 19.86
C GLY A 105 -5.31 -8.35 18.89
N LYS A 106 -4.49 -9.31 18.50
CA LYS A 106 -3.48 -9.10 17.47
C LYS A 106 -4.10 -9.32 16.11
N ILE A 107 -3.92 -8.35 15.21
CA ILE A 107 -4.40 -8.42 13.83
C ILE A 107 -3.21 -8.56 12.90
N THR A 108 -3.27 -9.54 12.00
CA THR A 108 -2.19 -9.80 11.02
C THR A 108 -2.78 -9.72 9.62
N VAL A 109 -2.20 -8.86 8.79
CA VAL A 109 -2.69 -8.60 7.44
C VAL A 109 -1.51 -8.48 6.47
N PRO A 110 -1.76 -8.71 5.17
CA PRO A 110 -0.73 -8.43 4.17
C PRO A 110 -0.38 -6.95 4.14
N ALA A 111 0.88 -6.63 3.89
CA ALA A 111 1.36 -5.26 3.85
C ALA A 111 2.09 -4.98 2.54
N LEU A 112 1.91 -3.75 2.04
CA LEU A 112 2.61 -3.27 0.85
C LEU A 112 3.27 -1.93 1.16
N TYR A 113 4.45 -1.72 0.57
CA TYR A 113 5.06 -0.40 0.53
C TYR A 113 4.83 0.18 -0.85
N LEU A 114 4.15 1.33 -0.91
CA LEU A 114 3.61 1.82 -2.18
C LEU A 114 4.59 2.69 -2.94
N ASP A 115 4.62 2.49 -4.26
CA ASP A 115 5.27 3.39 -5.20
C ASP A 115 4.27 4.43 -5.71
N ARG A 116 2.99 4.08 -5.72
CA ARG A 116 1.94 4.97 -6.21
C ARG A 116 0.60 4.62 -5.58
N ILE A 117 -0.19 5.64 -5.33
CA ILE A 117 -1.58 5.51 -4.90
C ILE A 117 -2.42 6.49 -5.70
N GLU A 118 -3.51 5.99 -6.29
CA GLU A 118 -4.38 6.79 -7.15
C GLU A 118 -5.76 6.87 -6.56
N LEU A 119 -6.25 8.09 -6.38
CA LEU A 119 -7.60 8.33 -5.91
C LEU A 119 -8.57 8.04 -7.04
N GLN A 120 -9.55 7.21 -6.76
CA GLN A 120 -10.62 6.91 -7.71
C GLN A 120 -11.77 7.89 -7.51
N GLN A 121 -12.23 8.45 -8.58
CA GLN A 121 -13.35 9.41 -8.53
C GLN A 121 -14.56 8.89 -9.27
#